data_9a28a88c0dc455bab2323b594b94449e
#
_entry.id   9a28a88c0dc455bab2323b594b94449e
#
_cell.length_a   1.000
_cell.length_b   1.000
_cell.length_c   1.000
_cell.angle_alpha   90.00
_cell.angle_beta   90.00
_cell.angle_gamma   90.00
#
_symmetry.space_group_name_H-M   'P 1'
#
loop_
_entity.id
_entity.type
_entity.pdbx_description
1 polymer ?
#
loop_
_entity_poly.entity_id
_entity_poly.type
_entity_poly.pdbx_seq_one_letter_code
_entity_poly.pdbx_strand_id
1 'polypeptide(L)'
;MYFRIQKTFQSYRSGYLFSASNVLKILLFFIILFQNLAHAVSLSRYQGARSCMGVTWTVTVFTETLAEAETVISAALNEVTRLENILSDYQPKSELYQLSALAPTQCPKQVSEDLWEVLVQAVAWRDRSRGAFDPTVGVLTDLWRNARKTGHMPSAKELKGVMRSAGPEALRLDDAQRVSLLEPNMRLDLGGIGMGFTIDKALQVVKKNGVSTAMIDASGDIGVIGKPPHSDGWRIEIDALGQKLNKNDHPFKKRFTITLEEASVTTSGDAFQAVEIGGTRYSHIVDPRTGLGVIGSTGVTVIASDATTADAVATTLSVLGPDVGSQFVDQIENCAARFIWKEDGQFRVRTTAEWPAQITNSLQSTTKQERH
;
A
#
# COMPACT_ATOMS: atom_id res chain seq x y z
N MET A 1 -71.79 72.72 -2.73
CA MET A 1 -70.56 73.34 -2.22
C MET A 1 -69.39 72.41 -2.54
N TYR A 2 -68.66 72.70 -3.64
CA TYR A 2 -67.57 71.87 -4.14
C TYR A 2 -66.27 72.38 -3.58
N PHE A 3 -65.49 71.45 -2.94
CA PHE A 3 -64.09 71.69 -2.62
C PHE A 3 -63.21 70.82 -3.48
N ARG A 4 -62.39 71.50 -4.28
CA ARG A 4 -61.42 70.90 -5.19
C ARG A 4 -60.06 70.86 -4.48
N ILE A 5 -59.53 69.64 -4.25
CA ILE A 5 -58.18 69.45 -3.69
C ILE A 5 -57.25 69.20 -4.87
N GLN A 6 -56.32 70.09 -5.12
CA GLN A 6 -55.19 69.92 -6.04
C GLN A 6 -54.06 69.20 -5.30
N LYS A 7 -53.67 67.98 -5.78
CA LYS A 7 -52.43 67.30 -5.36
C LYS A 7 -51.28 67.75 -6.26
N THR A 8 -50.30 68.47 -5.68
CA THR A 8 -49.02 68.74 -6.32
C THR A 8 -48.12 67.57 -6.22
N PHE A 9 -47.78 66.95 -7.38
CA PHE A 9 -46.74 65.91 -7.45
C PHE A 9 -45.38 66.57 -7.62
N GLN A 10 -44.55 66.55 -6.59
CA GLN A 10 -43.15 66.92 -6.65
C GLN A 10 -42.33 65.67 -6.98
N SER A 11 -41.83 65.58 -8.22
CA SER A 11 -40.95 64.52 -8.68
C SER A 11 -39.53 64.79 -8.20
N TYR A 12 -39.04 63.98 -7.25
CA TYR A 12 -37.63 63.90 -6.92
C TYR A 12 -36.93 63.04 -7.98
N ARG A 13 -36.30 63.66 -8.95
CA ARG A 13 -35.28 63.01 -9.80
C ARG A 13 -33.92 63.16 -9.10
N SER A 14 -33.53 62.20 -8.28
CA SER A 14 -32.16 62.05 -7.87
C SER A 14 -31.41 61.26 -8.94
N GLY A 15 -30.83 62.00 -9.90
CA GLY A 15 -29.98 61.43 -10.93
C GLY A 15 -28.56 61.25 -10.40
N TYR A 16 -28.19 60.08 -9.98
CA TYR A 16 -26.77 59.72 -9.86
C TYR A 16 -26.24 59.49 -11.27
N LEU A 17 -25.69 60.52 -11.88
CA LEU A 17 -24.89 60.49 -13.09
C LEU A 17 -23.55 59.80 -12.70
N PHE A 18 -23.46 58.48 -12.75
CA PHE A 18 -22.17 57.82 -12.76
C PHE A 18 -21.45 58.25 -14.05
N SER A 19 -20.37 59.00 -13.90
CA SER A 19 -19.52 59.37 -15.03
C SER A 19 -19.09 58.10 -15.76
N ALA A 20 -19.18 58.08 -17.08
CA ALA A 20 -18.72 56.96 -17.92
C ALA A 20 -17.29 56.52 -17.58
N SER A 21 -16.47 57.48 -17.12
CA SER A 21 -15.11 57.19 -16.58
C SER A 21 -15.10 56.35 -15.33
N ASN A 22 -16.07 56.49 -14.42
CA ASN A 22 -16.12 55.67 -13.20
C ASN A 22 -16.66 54.25 -13.48
N VAL A 23 -17.60 54.11 -14.39
CA VAL A 23 -18.08 52.80 -14.86
C VAL A 23 -16.96 52.03 -15.55
N LEU A 24 -16.16 52.73 -16.40
CA LEU A 24 -15.01 52.10 -17.05
C LEU A 24 -13.92 51.67 -16.06
N LYS A 25 -13.66 52.49 -15.03
CA LYS A 25 -12.69 52.11 -13.95
C LYS A 25 -13.16 50.92 -13.13
N ILE A 26 -14.45 50.83 -12.81
CA ILE A 26 -15.04 49.67 -12.11
C ILE A 26 -14.97 48.44 -12.99
N LEU A 27 -15.29 48.54 -14.29
CA LEU A 27 -15.15 47.41 -15.21
C LEU A 27 -13.68 46.94 -15.36
N LEU A 28 -12.73 47.89 -15.50
CA LEU A 28 -11.31 47.54 -15.55
C LEU A 28 -10.84 46.88 -14.24
N PHE A 29 -11.28 47.38 -13.10
CA PHE A 29 -10.98 46.79 -11.80
C PHE A 29 -11.51 45.36 -11.69
N PHE A 30 -12.75 45.08 -12.11
CA PHE A 30 -13.31 43.75 -12.18
C PHE A 30 -12.60 42.86 -13.20
N ILE A 31 -12.22 43.38 -14.37
CA ILE A 31 -11.44 42.63 -15.37
C ILE A 31 -10.07 42.26 -14.80
N ILE A 32 -9.35 43.16 -14.15
CA ILE A 32 -8.07 42.89 -13.51
C ILE A 32 -8.23 41.92 -12.33
N LEU A 33 -9.30 42.06 -11.54
CA LEU A 33 -9.61 41.14 -10.44
C LEU A 33 -9.92 39.72 -10.99
N PHE A 34 -10.71 39.62 -12.06
CA PHE A 34 -11.01 38.34 -12.72
C PHE A 34 -9.79 37.75 -13.44
N GLN A 35 -8.90 38.54 -14.00
CA GLN A 35 -7.65 38.07 -14.60
C GLN A 35 -6.68 37.50 -13.54
N ASN A 36 -6.68 38.06 -12.33
CA ASN A 36 -5.90 37.53 -11.21
C ASN A 36 -6.55 36.29 -10.53
N LEU A 37 -7.87 36.09 -10.67
CA LEU A 37 -8.54 34.90 -10.16
C LEU A 37 -8.49 33.67 -11.13
N ALA A 38 -8.09 33.89 -12.36
CA ALA A 38 -8.12 32.86 -13.41
C ALA A 38 -6.76 32.26 -13.75
N HIS A 39 -5.77 32.31 -12.85
CA HIS A 39 -4.68 31.35 -12.90
C HIS A 39 -5.25 30.04 -12.35
N ALA A 40 -5.87 29.24 -13.22
CA ALA A 40 -6.12 27.86 -12.93
C ALA A 40 -4.75 27.25 -12.58
N VAL A 41 -4.54 26.97 -11.30
CA VAL A 41 -3.33 26.31 -10.81
C VAL A 41 -3.17 25.02 -11.61
N SER A 42 -2.18 25.00 -12.49
CA SER A 42 -1.89 23.84 -13.32
C SER A 42 -0.93 22.93 -12.57
N LEU A 43 -1.46 21.87 -11.98
CA LEU A 43 -0.64 20.85 -11.35
C LEU A 43 0.07 20.02 -12.42
N SER A 44 1.38 19.87 -12.29
CA SER A 44 2.23 19.05 -13.15
C SER A 44 2.66 17.78 -12.40
N ARG A 45 2.81 16.68 -13.15
CA ARG A 45 3.27 15.39 -12.62
C ARG A 45 4.78 15.37 -12.48
N TYR A 46 5.28 15.08 -11.29
CA TYR A 46 6.70 14.87 -11.01
C TYR A 46 6.91 13.51 -10.34
N GLN A 47 8.10 12.95 -10.52
CA GLN A 47 8.43 11.63 -10.01
C GLN A 47 9.89 11.57 -9.59
N GLY A 48 10.15 10.90 -8.45
CA GLY A 48 11.50 10.56 -7.99
C GLY A 48 11.55 9.14 -7.46
N ALA A 49 12.75 8.55 -7.46
CA ALA A 49 12.92 7.17 -7.03
C ALA A 49 14.21 6.98 -6.21
N ARG A 50 14.20 5.95 -5.34
CA ARG A 50 15.34 5.53 -4.53
C ARG A 50 15.25 4.03 -4.24
N SER A 51 16.41 3.34 -4.21
CA SER A 51 16.48 1.97 -3.73
C SER A 51 16.55 1.96 -2.20
N CYS A 52 15.62 1.25 -1.55
CA CYS A 52 15.52 1.11 -0.10
C CYS A 52 14.74 -0.18 0.21
N MET A 53 14.95 -0.79 1.37
CA MET A 53 14.27 -2.05 1.78
C MET A 53 14.35 -3.16 0.72
N GLY A 54 15.45 -3.21 -0.03
CA GLY A 54 15.68 -4.24 -1.07
C GLY A 54 14.91 -4.05 -2.37
N VAL A 55 14.13 -2.98 -2.53
CA VAL A 55 13.34 -2.67 -3.74
C VAL A 55 13.50 -1.22 -4.17
N THR A 56 12.96 -0.87 -5.35
CA THR A 56 12.89 0.52 -5.81
C THR A 56 11.60 1.15 -5.32
N TRP A 57 11.73 2.24 -4.59
CA TRP A 57 10.64 3.11 -4.15
C TRP A 57 10.48 4.26 -5.14
N THR A 58 9.28 4.48 -5.60
CA THR A 58 8.93 5.55 -6.53
C THR A 58 7.86 6.42 -5.92
N VAL A 59 8.11 7.72 -5.82
CA VAL A 59 7.15 8.73 -5.35
C VAL A 59 6.73 9.58 -6.52
N THR A 60 5.45 9.61 -6.82
CA THR A 60 4.82 10.48 -7.84
C THR A 60 3.92 11.48 -7.14
N VAL A 61 4.08 12.77 -7.45
CA VAL A 61 3.27 13.86 -6.90
C VAL A 61 2.75 14.77 -8.01
N PHE A 62 1.68 15.50 -7.72
CA PHE A 62 1.18 16.59 -8.56
C PHE A 62 1.32 17.90 -7.79
N THR A 63 2.17 18.81 -8.28
CA THR A 63 2.48 20.11 -7.68
C THR A 63 2.52 21.22 -8.73
N GLU A 64 2.53 22.46 -8.30
CA GLU A 64 2.62 23.62 -9.19
C GLU A 64 4.03 23.77 -9.77
N THR A 65 5.05 23.48 -8.97
CA THR A 65 6.46 23.72 -9.34
C THR A 65 7.33 22.49 -9.12
N LEU A 66 8.40 22.38 -9.88
CA LEU A 66 9.44 21.36 -9.70
C LEU A 66 10.09 21.45 -8.30
N ALA A 67 10.37 22.65 -7.81
CA ALA A 67 11.02 22.85 -6.52
C ALA A 67 10.19 22.32 -5.35
N GLU A 68 8.87 22.50 -5.41
CA GLU A 68 7.92 21.93 -4.45
C GLU A 68 7.95 20.39 -4.55
N ALA A 69 7.87 19.85 -5.77
CA ALA A 69 7.94 18.40 -5.99
C ALA A 69 9.23 17.79 -5.45
N GLU A 70 10.39 18.37 -5.73
CA GLU A 70 11.69 17.89 -5.25
C GLU A 70 11.74 17.87 -3.72
N THR A 71 11.20 18.90 -3.08
CA THR A 71 11.13 18.98 -1.61
C THR A 71 10.29 17.84 -1.03
N VAL A 72 9.08 17.65 -1.55
CA VAL A 72 8.13 16.65 -1.04
C VAL A 72 8.60 15.22 -1.33
N ILE A 73 9.08 14.97 -2.56
CA ILE A 73 9.61 13.66 -2.95
C ILE A 73 10.82 13.28 -2.08
N SER A 74 11.75 14.23 -1.86
CA SER A 74 12.91 14.00 -1.02
C SER A 74 12.52 13.72 0.43
N ALA A 75 11.54 14.45 0.98
CA ALA A 75 11.03 14.24 2.32
C ALA A 75 10.40 12.84 2.47
N ALA A 76 9.56 12.42 1.53
CA ALA A 76 8.95 11.09 1.52
C ALA A 76 10.01 9.96 1.42
N LEU A 77 10.97 10.09 0.51
CA LEU A 77 12.04 9.09 0.36
C LEU A 77 13.01 9.07 1.55
N ASN A 78 13.19 10.18 2.25
CA ASN A 78 13.96 10.22 3.50
C ASN A 78 13.22 9.50 4.63
N GLU A 79 11.90 9.61 4.67
CA GLU A 79 11.06 8.86 5.62
C GLU A 79 11.17 7.35 5.38
N VAL A 80 11.11 6.90 4.13
CA VAL A 80 11.35 5.50 3.77
C VAL A 80 12.72 5.02 4.29
N THR A 81 13.79 5.80 4.08
CA THR A 81 15.13 5.46 4.56
C THR A 81 15.21 5.44 6.09
N ARG A 82 14.52 6.35 6.76
CA ARG A 82 14.46 6.39 8.22
C ARG A 82 13.80 5.13 8.77
N LEU A 83 12.68 4.72 8.18
CA LEU A 83 11.95 3.52 8.60
C LEU A 83 12.69 2.22 8.27
N GLU A 84 13.47 2.15 7.19
CA GLU A 84 14.34 1.00 6.93
C GLU A 84 15.31 0.77 8.11
N ASN A 85 15.88 1.84 8.68
CA ASN A 85 16.77 1.73 9.85
C ASN A 85 16.05 1.31 11.15
N ILE A 86 14.71 1.34 11.16
CA ILE A 86 13.89 0.87 12.29
C ILE A 86 13.43 -0.56 12.06
N LEU A 87 12.88 -0.85 10.88
CA LEU A 87 12.06 -2.04 10.62
C LEU A 87 12.80 -3.22 9.97
N SER A 88 14.04 -3.03 9.51
CA SER A 88 14.76 -4.10 8.78
C SER A 88 15.13 -5.26 9.72
N ASP A 89 14.79 -6.49 9.32
CA ASP A 89 15.16 -7.74 10.02
C ASP A 89 16.57 -8.23 9.67
N TYR A 90 17.19 -7.68 8.61
CA TYR A 90 18.48 -8.12 8.08
C TYR A 90 19.60 -7.10 8.24
N GLN A 91 19.33 -5.81 8.47
CA GLN A 91 20.35 -4.78 8.73
C GLN A 91 20.77 -4.80 10.20
N PRO A 92 22.05 -5.12 10.55
CA PRO A 92 22.47 -5.26 11.95
C PRO A 92 22.33 -3.99 12.80
N LYS A 93 22.22 -2.84 12.16
CA LYS A 93 22.07 -1.54 12.83
C LYS A 93 20.62 -1.11 13.02
N SER A 94 19.66 -1.82 12.42
CA SER A 94 18.24 -1.48 12.59
C SER A 94 17.77 -1.76 14.01
N GLU A 95 16.76 -1.02 14.43
CA GLU A 95 16.21 -1.18 15.79
C GLU A 95 15.58 -2.58 15.97
N LEU A 96 14.82 -3.07 14.99
CA LEU A 96 14.20 -4.40 15.01
C LEU A 96 15.24 -5.53 15.13
N TYR A 97 16.33 -5.43 14.35
CA TYR A 97 17.42 -6.42 14.44
C TYR A 97 18.08 -6.41 15.80
N GLN A 98 18.41 -5.21 16.34
CA GLN A 98 19.02 -5.06 17.64
C GLN A 98 18.11 -5.53 18.78
N LEU A 99 16.80 -5.25 18.70
CA LEU A 99 15.82 -5.79 19.63
C LEU A 99 15.82 -7.31 19.61
N SER A 100 15.74 -7.92 18.41
CA SER A 100 15.76 -9.37 18.24
C SER A 100 17.05 -10.01 18.80
N ALA A 101 18.20 -9.34 18.65
CA ALA A 101 19.47 -9.82 19.17
C ALA A 101 19.55 -9.88 20.72
N LEU A 102 18.61 -9.23 21.42
CA LEU A 102 18.50 -9.27 22.88
C LEU A 102 17.68 -10.46 23.41
N ALA A 103 17.12 -11.29 22.53
CA ALA A 103 16.26 -12.40 22.94
C ALA A 103 17.00 -13.54 23.66
N PRO A 104 16.51 -14.02 24.84
CA PRO A 104 15.37 -13.51 25.56
C PRO A 104 15.72 -12.22 26.31
N THR A 105 14.77 -11.27 26.33
CA THR A 105 15.00 -10.01 27.05
C THR A 105 14.87 -10.22 28.56
N GLN A 106 15.89 -9.78 29.32
CA GLN A 106 15.86 -9.86 30.79
C GLN A 106 14.82 -8.91 31.42
N CYS A 107 14.53 -7.81 30.75
CA CYS A 107 13.53 -6.83 31.12
C CYS A 107 12.89 -6.23 29.86
N PRO A 108 11.64 -5.72 29.94
CA PRO A 108 10.98 -5.04 28.83
C PRO A 108 11.84 -3.91 28.27
N LYS A 109 11.96 -3.83 26.94
CA LYS A 109 12.79 -2.84 26.22
C LYS A 109 11.93 -1.74 25.65
N GLN A 110 12.27 -0.49 25.97
CA GLN A 110 11.68 0.67 25.31
C GLN A 110 12.07 0.66 23.84
N VAL A 111 11.11 0.92 22.95
CA VAL A 111 11.31 1.01 21.50
C VAL A 111 10.81 2.37 20.99
N SER A 112 11.20 2.71 19.76
CA SER A 112 10.69 3.91 19.09
C SER A 112 9.18 3.83 18.87
N GLU A 113 8.55 4.98 18.70
CA GLU A 113 7.10 5.08 18.44
C GLU A 113 6.69 4.30 17.19
N ASP A 114 7.47 4.39 16.10
CA ASP A 114 7.16 3.69 14.86
C ASP A 114 7.29 2.16 15.01
N LEU A 115 8.34 1.69 15.68
CA LEU A 115 8.49 0.24 15.92
C LEU A 115 7.37 -0.26 16.83
N TRP A 116 6.99 0.50 17.83
CA TRP A 116 5.87 0.19 18.71
C TRP A 116 4.56 0.11 17.91
N GLU A 117 4.25 1.13 17.11
CA GLU A 117 3.00 1.21 16.34
C GLU A 117 2.85 0.02 15.38
N VAL A 118 3.90 -0.31 14.63
CA VAL A 118 3.84 -1.43 13.69
C VAL A 118 3.77 -2.79 14.40
N LEU A 119 4.43 -2.95 15.56
CA LEU A 119 4.33 -4.18 16.35
C LEU A 119 2.94 -4.38 16.95
N VAL A 120 2.30 -3.32 17.42
CA VAL A 120 0.89 -3.37 17.90
C VAL A 120 -0.04 -3.83 16.77
N GLN A 121 0.11 -3.26 15.57
CA GLN A 121 -0.68 -3.67 14.40
C GLN A 121 -0.38 -5.12 13.99
N ALA A 122 0.90 -5.51 13.98
CA ALA A 122 1.31 -6.87 13.64
C ALA A 122 0.73 -7.92 14.62
N VAL A 123 0.72 -7.63 15.92
CA VAL A 123 0.09 -8.47 16.95
C VAL A 123 -1.43 -8.54 16.74
N ALA A 124 -2.07 -7.42 16.42
CA ALA A 124 -3.51 -7.41 16.14
C ALA A 124 -3.85 -8.28 14.89
N TRP A 125 -3.03 -8.22 13.84
CA TRP A 125 -3.20 -9.11 12.67
C TRP A 125 -2.93 -10.57 13.00
N ARG A 126 -1.92 -10.89 13.83
CA ARG A 126 -1.69 -12.24 14.33
C ARG A 126 -2.93 -12.80 15.01
N ASP A 127 -3.49 -12.05 15.95
CA ASP A 127 -4.64 -12.49 16.75
C ASP A 127 -5.89 -12.63 15.87
N ARG A 128 -6.15 -11.66 14.99
CA ARG A 128 -7.27 -11.69 14.04
C ARG A 128 -7.17 -12.85 13.04
N SER A 129 -5.97 -13.16 12.55
CA SER A 129 -5.73 -14.23 11.59
C SER A 129 -5.57 -15.63 12.24
N ARG A 130 -5.66 -15.69 13.57
CA ARG A 130 -5.40 -16.93 14.35
C ARG A 130 -4.01 -17.51 14.03
N GLY A 131 -3.02 -16.64 13.97
CA GLY A 131 -1.63 -16.99 13.76
C GLY A 131 -1.23 -17.31 12.31
N ALA A 132 -2.10 -17.06 11.32
CA ALA A 132 -1.70 -17.15 9.90
C ALA A 132 -0.74 -16.02 9.51
N PHE A 133 -0.82 -14.87 10.18
CA PHE A 133 0.18 -13.82 10.24
C PHE A 133 0.82 -13.83 11.63
N ASP A 134 2.15 -13.74 11.73
CA ASP A 134 2.82 -13.66 13.03
C ASP A 134 4.18 -12.92 12.90
N PRO A 135 4.38 -11.80 13.59
CA PRO A 135 5.66 -11.06 13.54
C PRO A 135 6.84 -11.82 14.20
N THR A 136 6.59 -12.92 14.91
CA THR A 136 7.63 -13.74 15.53
C THR A 136 8.21 -14.80 14.58
N VAL A 137 7.77 -14.82 13.32
CA VAL A 137 8.12 -15.82 12.30
C VAL A 137 9.58 -15.75 11.83
N GLY A 138 10.36 -14.76 12.25
CA GLY A 138 11.70 -14.47 11.74
C GLY A 138 12.68 -15.65 11.80
N VAL A 139 12.62 -16.46 12.86
CA VAL A 139 13.44 -17.69 12.95
C VAL A 139 13.07 -18.72 11.89
N LEU A 140 11.79 -18.83 11.54
CA LEU A 140 11.30 -19.69 10.48
C LEU A 140 11.69 -19.15 9.11
N THR A 141 11.56 -17.84 8.92
CA THR A 141 11.98 -17.15 7.69
C THR A 141 13.48 -17.37 7.43
N ASP A 142 14.33 -17.27 8.45
CA ASP A 142 15.77 -17.54 8.33
C ASP A 142 16.04 -19.00 7.96
N LEU A 143 15.34 -19.93 8.57
CA LEU A 143 15.46 -21.37 8.26
C LEU A 143 15.10 -21.63 6.78
N TRP A 144 14.03 -21.04 6.29
CA TRP A 144 13.59 -21.18 4.89
C TRP A 144 14.48 -20.38 3.91
N ARG A 145 15.05 -19.25 4.32
CA ARG A 145 16.09 -18.55 3.54
C ARG A 145 17.32 -19.45 3.33
N ASN A 146 17.71 -20.21 4.36
CA ASN A 146 18.78 -21.21 4.24
C ASN A 146 18.38 -22.39 3.33
N ALA A 147 17.18 -22.93 3.49
CA ALA A 147 16.65 -24.00 2.64
C ALA A 147 16.68 -23.61 1.14
N ARG A 148 16.29 -22.36 0.82
CA ARG A 148 16.39 -21.82 -0.54
C ARG A 148 17.81 -21.75 -1.07
N LYS A 149 18.81 -21.43 -0.23
CA LYS A 149 20.22 -21.37 -0.63
C LYS A 149 20.81 -22.76 -0.86
N THR A 150 20.42 -23.73 -0.04
CA THR A 150 21.03 -25.08 -0.04
C THR A 150 20.26 -26.09 -0.89
N GLY A 151 18.99 -25.82 -1.22
CA GLY A 151 18.12 -26.78 -1.90
C GLY A 151 17.67 -27.95 -1.00
N HIS A 152 17.90 -27.87 0.32
CA HIS A 152 17.55 -28.94 1.25
C HIS A 152 16.37 -28.56 2.13
N MET A 153 15.46 -29.51 2.31
CA MET A 153 14.33 -29.39 3.23
C MET A 153 14.83 -29.28 4.67
N PRO A 154 14.34 -28.33 5.48
CA PRO A 154 14.60 -28.33 6.91
C PRO A 154 14.14 -29.63 7.56
N SER A 155 14.97 -30.19 8.41
CA SER A 155 14.60 -31.40 9.15
C SER A 155 13.50 -31.17 10.17
N ALA A 156 12.72 -32.18 10.51
CA ALA A 156 11.68 -32.07 11.54
C ALA A 156 12.25 -31.60 12.90
N LYS A 157 13.50 -31.94 13.19
CA LYS A 157 14.20 -31.51 14.43
C LYS A 157 14.49 -30.02 14.40
N GLU A 158 14.97 -29.46 13.27
CA GLU A 158 15.22 -28.02 13.08
C GLU A 158 13.92 -27.24 13.16
N LEU A 159 12.88 -27.65 12.41
CA LEU A 159 11.55 -27.02 12.46
C LEU A 159 11.00 -26.98 13.89
N LYS A 160 10.99 -28.16 14.59
CA LYS A 160 10.52 -28.20 15.96
C LYS A 160 11.36 -27.35 16.92
N GLY A 161 12.67 -27.22 16.63
CA GLY A 161 13.58 -26.37 17.42
C GLY A 161 13.20 -24.89 17.32
N VAL A 162 13.05 -24.38 16.10
CA VAL A 162 12.76 -22.95 15.86
C VAL A 162 11.33 -22.56 16.17
N MET A 163 10.36 -23.46 16.00
CA MET A 163 8.95 -23.20 16.35
C MET A 163 8.74 -22.88 17.84
N ARG A 164 9.66 -23.29 18.73
CA ARG A 164 9.60 -22.93 20.15
C ARG A 164 9.90 -21.44 20.39
N SER A 165 10.62 -20.83 19.47
CA SER A 165 11.01 -19.42 19.55
C SER A 165 10.07 -18.49 18.76
N ALA A 166 8.92 -19.01 18.33
CA ALA A 166 7.87 -18.29 17.61
C ALA A 166 6.51 -18.51 18.26
N GLY A 167 5.55 -17.65 17.94
CA GLY A 167 4.17 -17.77 18.39
C GLY A 167 3.76 -16.73 19.44
N PRO A 168 2.47 -16.73 19.81
CA PRO A 168 1.87 -15.63 20.57
C PRO A 168 2.45 -15.43 21.96
N GLU A 169 2.93 -16.50 22.61
CA GLU A 169 3.49 -16.43 23.95
C GLU A 169 4.94 -15.92 23.95
N ALA A 170 5.60 -15.86 22.79
CA ALA A 170 7.00 -15.45 22.69
C ALA A 170 7.19 -13.93 22.69
N LEU A 171 6.19 -13.15 22.29
CA LEU A 171 6.22 -11.69 22.20
C LEU A 171 5.19 -11.07 23.13
N ARG A 172 5.62 -10.14 23.96
CA ARG A 172 4.75 -9.37 24.84
C ARG A 172 4.97 -7.87 24.68
N LEU A 173 3.89 -7.13 24.50
CA LEU A 173 3.85 -5.67 24.43
C LEU A 173 3.17 -5.13 25.67
N ASP A 174 3.65 -4.00 26.24
CA ASP A 174 3.04 -3.36 27.39
C ASP A 174 2.66 -1.89 27.12
N ASP A 175 1.76 -1.34 27.94
CA ASP A 175 1.20 0.02 27.73
C ASP A 175 2.23 1.15 27.81
N ALA A 176 3.46 0.86 28.28
CA ALA A 176 4.55 1.83 28.35
C ALA A 176 5.44 1.80 27.10
N GLN A 177 4.96 1.29 25.96
CA GLN A 177 5.70 1.12 24.70
C GLN A 177 6.98 0.26 24.87
N ARG A 178 6.89 -0.79 25.67
CA ARG A 178 8.01 -1.70 25.88
C ARG A 178 7.70 -3.09 25.35
N VAL A 179 8.74 -3.72 24.83
CA VAL A 179 8.70 -5.04 24.18
C VAL A 179 9.50 -6.04 24.99
N SER A 180 8.92 -7.22 25.22
CA SER A 180 9.61 -8.37 25.79
C SER A 180 9.63 -9.52 24.79
N LEU A 181 10.81 -10.05 24.51
CA LEU A 181 11.03 -11.27 23.76
C LEU A 181 11.31 -12.38 24.78
N LEU A 182 10.43 -13.36 24.88
CA LEU A 182 10.44 -14.29 26.02
C LEU A 182 11.21 -15.59 25.74
N GLU A 183 11.41 -15.92 24.47
CA GLU A 183 12.06 -17.14 24.07
C GLU A 183 13.49 -16.92 23.55
N PRO A 184 14.44 -17.85 23.82
CA PRO A 184 15.79 -17.75 23.26
C PRO A 184 15.79 -17.77 21.73
N ASN A 185 16.72 -17.02 21.15
CA ASN A 185 16.96 -16.96 19.69
C ASN A 185 15.77 -16.53 18.86
N MET A 186 14.70 -15.98 19.46
CA MET A 186 13.59 -15.47 18.65
C MET A 186 14.01 -14.29 17.81
N ARG A 187 13.39 -14.17 16.66
CA ARG A 187 13.59 -13.04 15.73
C ARG A 187 12.24 -12.53 15.27
N LEU A 188 12.12 -11.22 15.26
CA LEU A 188 10.98 -10.55 14.69
C LEU A 188 11.19 -10.37 13.18
N ASP A 189 10.14 -10.52 12.42
CA ASP A 189 10.08 -10.28 10.98
C ASP A 189 8.82 -9.47 10.66
N LEU A 190 8.99 -8.29 10.12
CA LEU A 190 7.93 -7.39 9.71
C LEU A 190 7.76 -7.35 8.19
N GLY A 191 8.34 -8.29 7.45
CA GLY A 191 8.30 -8.33 5.99
C GLY A 191 6.89 -8.44 5.38
N GLY A 192 5.90 -8.84 6.17
CA GLY A 192 4.49 -8.91 5.72
C GLY A 192 3.62 -7.73 6.15
N ILE A 193 4.20 -6.64 6.67
CA ILE A 193 3.46 -5.43 7.08
C ILE A 193 4.31 -4.17 6.95
N GLY A 194 5.62 -4.31 6.96
CA GLY A 194 6.55 -3.19 7.07
C GLY A 194 6.60 -2.32 5.83
N MET A 195 6.40 -2.88 4.64
CA MET A 195 6.35 -2.11 3.41
C MET A 195 5.08 -1.27 3.35
N GLY A 196 3.94 -1.86 3.67
CA GLY A 196 2.68 -1.13 3.76
C GLY A 196 2.72 -0.01 4.79
N PHE A 197 3.22 -0.30 5.99
CA PHE A 197 3.41 0.72 7.04
C PHE A 197 4.30 1.88 6.58
N THR A 198 5.38 1.58 5.88
CA THR A 198 6.29 2.60 5.36
C THR A 198 5.64 3.45 4.26
N ILE A 199 4.81 2.86 3.39
CA ILE A 199 4.03 3.59 2.38
C ILE A 199 3.08 4.58 3.07
N ASP A 200 2.34 4.14 4.09
CA ASP A 200 1.39 5.00 4.80
C ASP A 200 2.09 6.18 5.50
N LYS A 201 3.21 5.93 6.17
CA LYS A 201 4.02 6.99 6.80
C LYS A 201 4.58 7.97 5.77
N ALA A 202 5.08 7.49 4.64
CA ALA A 202 5.58 8.35 3.56
C ALA A 202 4.44 9.17 2.90
N LEU A 203 3.24 8.62 2.72
CA LEU A 203 2.06 9.36 2.27
C LEU A 203 1.63 10.43 3.29
N GLN A 204 1.75 10.14 4.59
CA GLN A 204 1.52 11.16 5.63
C GLN A 204 2.51 12.33 5.52
N VAL A 205 3.79 12.05 5.22
CA VAL A 205 4.79 13.09 4.94
C VAL A 205 4.40 13.94 3.73
N VAL A 206 3.94 13.31 2.65
CA VAL A 206 3.44 14.01 1.45
C VAL A 206 2.26 14.93 1.81
N LYS A 207 1.25 14.42 2.53
CA LYS A 207 0.09 15.19 3.01
C LYS A 207 0.51 16.37 3.92
N LYS A 208 1.43 16.16 4.85
CA LYS A 208 1.96 17.21 5.76
C LYS A 208 2.68 18.33 5.00
N ASN A 209 3.24 18.04 3.83
CA ASN A 209 3.86 19.02 2.96
C ASN A 209 2.86 19.70 1.98
N GLY A 210 1.57 19.55 2.19
CA GLY A 210 0.51 20.24 1.44
C GLY A 210 0.12 19.59 0.11
N VAL A 211 0.68 18.42 -0.25
CA VAL A 211 0.33 17.73 -1.49
C VAL A 211 -0.82 16.76 -1.24
N SER A 212 -1.89 16.93 -2.00
CA SER A 212 -3.13 16.14 -1.89
C SER A 212 -3.26 15.03 -2.94
N THR A 213 -2.35 14.98 -3.91
CA THR A 213 -2.40 14.00 -5.01
C THR A 213 -1.04 13.37 -5.20
N ALA A 214 -0.92 12.12 -4.78
CA ALA A 214 0.34 11.37 -4.83
C ALA A 214 0.12 9.87 -4.94
N MET A 215 1.15 9.19 -5.45
CA MET A 215 1.30 7.74 -5.46
C MET A 215 2.69 7.37 -4.97
N ILE A 216 2.76 6.40 -4.08
CA ILE A 216 4.00 5.74 -3.68
C ILE A 216 3.92 4.29 -4.12
N ASP A 217 4.93 3.86 -4.87
CA ASP A 217 5.08 2.50 -5.39
C ASP A 217 6.39 1.90 -4.88
N ALA A 218 6.29 0.83 -4.13
CA ALA A 218 7.38 0.02 -3.59
C ALA A 218 7.42 -1.34 -4.32
N SER A 219 7.67 -1.29 -5.64
CA SER A 219 7.78 -2.47 -6.51
C SER A 219 6.53 -3.37 -6.53
N GLY A 220 5.35 -2.74 -6.54
CA GLY A 220 4.06 -3.41 -6.65
C GLY A 220 3.17 -3.31 -5.39
N ASP A 221 3.74 -2.88 -4.26
CA ASP A 221 2.97 -2.39 -3.13
C ASP A 221 2.76 -0.89 -3.31
N ILE A 222 1.51 -0.48 -3.50
CA ILE A 222 1.19 0.88 -3.94
C ILE A 222 0.16 1.49 -3.01
N GLY A 223 0.44 2.72 -2.55
CA GLY A 223 -0.53 3.57 -1.87
C GLY A 223 -0.79 4.85 -2.65
N VAL A 224 -2.04 5.28 -2.71
CA VAL A 224 -2.43 6.49 -3.44
C VAL A 224 -3.32 7.40 -2.61
N ILE A 225 -3.16 8.70 -2.84
CA ILE A 225 -4.03 9.76 -2.30
C ILE A 225 -4.48 10.69 -3.41
N GLY A 226 -5.73 11.13 -3.34
CA GLY A 226 -6.35 12.02 -4.30
C GLY A 226 -6.42 11.46 -5.72
N LYS A 227 -6.82 12.30 -6.66
CA LYS A 227 -6.95 11.97 -8.08
C LYS A 227 -5.95 12.78 -8.91
N PRO A 228 -5.25 12.15 -9.88
CA PRO A 228 -4.54 12.91 -10.89
C PRO A 228 -5.46 13.89 -11.63
N PRO A 229 -5.00 15.09 -11.99
CA PRO A 229 -5.80 16.04 -12.76
C PRO A 229 -6.41 15.40 -14.02
N HIS A 230 -7.68 15.71 -14.28
CA HIS A 230 -8.44 15.20 -15.45
C HIS A 230 -8.59 13.66 -15.52
N SER A 231 -8.59 12.99 -14.37
CA SER A 231 -8.73 11.55 -14.28
C SER A 231 -9.73 11.15 -13.19
N ASP A 232 -10.31 9.94 -13.31
CA ASP A 232 -11.23 9.38 -12.31
C ASP A 232 -10.48 8.75 -11.12
N GLY A 233 -9.13 8.71 -11.18
CA GLY A 233 -8.26 8.12 -10.17
C GLY A 233 -6.94 7.62 -10.76
N TRP A 234 -6.12 7.00 -9.94
CA TRP A 234 -4.87 6.38 -10.30
C TRP A 234 -5.11 5.04 -10.99
N ARG A 235 -4.64 4.92 -12.23
CA ARG A 235 -4.74 3.67 -13.01
C ARG A 235 -3.51 2.82 -12.72
N ILE A 236 -3.74 1.68 -12.07
CA ILE A 236 -2.70 0.74 -11.67
C ILE A 236 -2.86 -0.55 -12.46
N GLU A 237 -1.80 -0.94 -13.17
CA GLU A 237 -1.75 -2.24 -13.84
C GLU A 237 -1.30 -3.31 -12.84
N ILE A 238 -2.10 -4.34 -12.68
CA ILE A 238 -1.78 -5.50 -11.85
C ILE A 238 -1.40 -6.66 -12.76
N ASP A 239 -0.21 -7.19 -12.54
CA ASP A 239 0.23 -8.40 -13.20
C ASP A 239 -0.45 -9.61 -12.55
N ALA A 240 -1.11 -10.41 -13.38
CA ALA A 240 -1.93 -11.52 -12.89
C ALA A 240 -1.15 -12.53 -12.03
N LEU A 241 0.17 -12.68 -12.23
CA LEU A 241 0.98 -13.71 -11.57
C LEU A 241 2.37 -13.24 -11.13
N GLY A 242 2.76 -11.98 -11.42
CA GLY A 242 4.14 -11.52 -11.14
C GLY A 242 5.23 -12.31 -11.85
N GLN A 243 4.91 -13.17 -12.81
CA GLN A 243 5.88 -14.00 -13.52
C GLN A 243 6.27 -13.37 -14.86
N LYS A 244 7.58 -13.32 -15.13
CA LYS A 244 8.09 -13.27 -16.51
C LYS A 244 7.75 -14.61 -17.17
N LEU A 245 6.50 -14.79 -17.61
CA LEU A 245 6.08 -15.96 -18.33
C LEU A 245 6.78 -16.00 -19.69
N ASN A 246 7.31 -17.17 -20.05
CA ASN A 246 7.84 -17.40 -21.40
C ASN A 246 6.80 -17.03 -22.44
N LYS A 247 7.26 -16.46 -23.57
CA LYS A 247 6.37 -15.89 -24.62
C LYS A 247 5.32 -16.86 -25.17
N ASN A 248 5.41 -18.16 -24.88
CA ASN A 248 4.55 -19.22 -25.40
C ASN A 248 3.51 -19.78 -24.44
N ASP A 249 3.56 -19.42 -23.16
CA ASP A 249 2.64 -19.99 -22.17
C ASP A 249 1.66 -18.92 -21.70
N HIS A 250 0.42 -18.96 -22.20
CA HIS A 250 -0.81 -18.78 -21.46
C HIS A 250 -1.89 -17.79 -21.90
N PRO A 251 -3.15 -18.21 -21.72
CA PRO A 251 -4.35 -17.39 -21.88
C PRO A 251 -4.51 -16.31 -20.79
N PHE A 252 -3.67 -16.31 -19.72
CA PHE A 252 -3.71 -15.35 -18.61
C PHE A 252 -2.69 -14.21 -18.68
N LYS A 253 -2.14 -13.90 -19.86
CA LYS A 253 -1.39 -12.66 -20.12
C LYS A 253 -2.19 -11.36 -19.90
N LYS A 254 -3.36 -11.44 -19.31
CA LYS A 254 -4.20 -10.26 -19.08
C LYS A 254 -3.71 -9.53 -17.85
N ARG A 255 -2.88 -8.50 -18.07
CA ARG A 255 -2.81 -7.39 -17.13
C ARG A 255 -4.20 -6.81 -17.01
N PHE A 256 -4.64 -6.56 -15.82
CA PHE A 256 -5.88 -5.83 -15.61
C PHE A 256 -5.55 -4.52 -14.91
N THR A 257 -6.33 -3.50 -15.22
CA THR A 257 -6.17 -2.17 -14.66
C THR A 257 -7.26 -1.96 -13.63
N ILE A 258 -6.86 -1.49 -12.45
CA ILE A 258 -7.77 -0.96 -11.44
C ILE A 258 -7.62 0.55 -11.36
N THR A 259 -8.65 1.23 -10.89
CA THR A 259 -8.61 2.68 -10.63
C THR A 259 -8.82 2.90 -9.15
N LEU A 260 -7.84 3.58 -8.50
CA LEU A 260 -7.86 3.89 -7.07
C LEU A 260 -7.81 5.40 -6.85
N GLU A 261 -8.37 5.86 -5.72
CA GLU A 261 -8.34 7.27 -5.33
C GLU A 261 -7.69 7.45 -3.95
N GLU A 262 -8.31 6.98 -2.89
CA GLU A 262 -7.82 6.98 -1.50
C GLU A 262 -7.76 5.52 -1.03
N ALA A 263 -6.77 4.79 -1.50
CA ALA A 263 -6.64 3.36 -1.24
C ALA A 263 -5.23 2.86 -1.50
N SER A 264 -5.00 1.60 -1.15
CA SER A 264 -3.74 0.92 -1.39
C SER A 264 -3.97 -0.44 -2.01
N VAL A 265 -2.99 -0.92 -2.76
CA VAL A 265 -2.98 -2.27 -3.33
C VAL A 265 -1.63 -2.93 -3.11
N THR A 266 -1.66 -4.16 -2.64
CA THR A 266 -0.47 -5.01 -2.45
C THR A 266 -0.67 -6.34 -3.15
N THR A 267 0.40 -6.86 -3.75
CA THR A 267 0.39 -8.20 -4.34
C THR A 267 1.44 -9.07 -3.69
N SER A 268 0.99 -10.02 -2.88
CA SER A 268 1.81 -11.08 -2.29
C SER A 268 1.80 -12.32 -3.19
N GLY A 269 2.95 -12.96 -3.35
CA GLY A 269 3.00 -14.20 -4.16
C GLY A 269 4.40 -14.81 -4.23
N ASP A 270 4.44 -16.09 -4.62
CA ASP A 270 5.66 -16.88 -4.73
C ASP A 270 6.37 -16.79 -6.09
N ALA A 271 5.90 -15.88 -6.96
CA ALA A 271 6.38 -15.77 -8.32
C ALA A 271 7.90 -15.60 -8.44
N PHE A 272 8.51 -14.86 -7.51
CA PHE A 272 9.92 -14.48 -7.55
C PHE A 272 10.78 -15.16 -6.47
N GLN A 273 10.16 -15.67 -5.40
CA GLN A 273 10.88 -16.21 -4.24
C GLN A 273 10.30 -17.54 -3.79
N ALA A 274 10.59 -18.60 -4.54
CA ALA A 274 10.23 -19.95 -4.21
C ALA A 274 11.44 -20.89 -4.33
N VAL A 275 11.34 -22.06 -3.74
CA VAL A 275 12.31 -23.16 -3.89
C VAL A 275 11.56 -24.45 -4.22
N GLU A 276 12.12 -25.25 -5.12
CA GLU A 276 11.64 -26.58 -5.41
C GLU A 276 12.52 -27.60 -4.68
N ILE A 277 11.92 -28.38 -3.79
CA ILE A 277 12.60 -29.41 -3.01
C ILE A 277 11.78 -30.69 -3.10
N GLY A 278 12.39 -31.78 -3.58
CA GLY A 278 11.70 -33.08 -3.72
C GLY A 278 10.48 -33.05 -4.65
N GLY A 279 10.50 -32.20 -5.68
CA GLY A 279 9.38 -32.02 -6.61
C GLY A 279 8.22 -31.16 -6.06
N THR A 280 8.35 -30.62 -4.85
CA THR A 280 7.37 -29.70 -4.25
C THR A 280 7.90 -28.27 -4.25
N ARG A 281 7.08 -27.33 -4.72
CA ARG A 281 7.39 -25.90 -4.72
C ARG A 281 6.93 -25.25 -3.42
N TYR A 282 7.87 -24.67 -2.69
CA TYR A 282 7.65 -23.92 -1.45
C TYR A 282 7.87 -22.44 -1.66
N SER A 283 6.92 -21.63 -1.23
CA SER A 283 7.00 -20.16 -1.21
C SER A 283 8.04 -19.66 -0.20
N HIS A 284 8.46 -18.40 -0.34
CA HIS A 284 9.18 -17.70 0.72
C HIS A 284 8.29 -17.37 1.92
N ILE A 285 6.97 -17.35 1.72
CA ILE A 285 5.99 -17.11 2.79
C ILE A 285 5.86 -18.42 3.58
N VAL A 286 6.00 -18.32 4.89
CA VAL A 286 5.94 -19.46 5.81
C VAL A 286 4.64 -19.39 6.59
N ASP A 287 3.96 -20.52 6.74
CA ASP A 287 2.84 -20.65 7.68
C ASP A 287 3.40 -20.77 9.11
N PRO A 288 3.19 -19.75 9.97
CA PRO A 288 3.76 -19.76 11.33
C PRO A 288 3.24 -20.92 12.19
N ARG A 289 2.05 -21.44 11.87
CA ARG A 289 1.36 -22.51 12.63
C ARG A 289 1.97 -23.87 12.39
N THR A 290 2.57 -24.08 11.22
CA THR A 290 3.16 -25.36 10.81
C THR A 290 4.68 -25.30 10.68
N GLY A 291 5.23 -24.09 10.52
CA GLY A 291 6.64 -23.84 10.22
C GLY A 291 7.02 -24.16 8.78
N LEU A 292 6.08 -24.51 7.91
CA LEU A 292 6.33 -24.88 6.53
C LEU A 292 6.11 -23.70 5.58
N GLY A 293 6.93 -23.62 4.54
CA GLY A 293 6.66 -22.72 3.41
C GLY A 293 5.34 -23.09 2.74
N VAL A 294 4.56 -22.08 2.36
CA VAL A 294 3.29 -22.29 1.65
C VAL A 294 3.56 -23.05 0.35
N ILE A 295 2.78 -24.09 0.11
CA ILE A 295 2.94 -24.97 -1.05
C ILE A 295 2.10 -24.47 -2.22
N GLY A 296 2.64 -24.61 -3.43
CA GLY A 296 1.96 -24.30 -4.66
C GLY A 296 2.42 -23.00 -5.28
N SER A 297 1.73 -22.58 -6.33
CA SER A 297 1.95 -21.31 -7.02
C SER A 297 0.72 -20.46 -6.81
N THR A 298 0.82 -19.47 -5.94
CA THR A 298 -0.29 -18.57 -5.59
C THR A 298 0.14 -17.13 -5.70
N GLY A 299 -0.79 -16.29 -6.14
CA GLY A 299 -0.70 -14.85 -6.08
C GLY A 299 -1.97 -14.29 -5.43
N VAL A 300 -1.80 -13.37 -4.50
CA VAL A 300 -2.90 -12.69 -3.83
C VAL A 300 -2.72 -11.20 -3.99
N THR A 301 -3.69 -10.54 -4.60
CA THR A 301 -3.74 -9.07 -4.66
C THR A 301 -4.83 -8.59 -3.72
N VAL A 302 -4.50 -7.65 -2.87
CA VAL A 302 -5.41 -7.04 -1.89
C VAL A 302 -5.50 -5.55 -2.15
N ILE A 303 -6.72 -5.03 -2.14
CA ILE A 303 -7.03 -3.59 -2.11
C ILE A 303 -7.60 -3.30 -0.73
N ALA A 304 -7.08 -2.26 -0.07
CA ALA A 304 -7.56 -1.82 1.23
C ALA A 304 -7.50 -0.29 1.35
N SER A 305 -8.07 0.27 2.44
CA SER A 305 -8.05 1.70 2.73
C SER A 305 -6.67 2.27 2.96
N ASP A 306 -5.73 1.44 3.43
CA ASP A 306 -4.35 1.80 3.75
C ASP A 306 -3.39 0.67 3.35
N ALA A 307 -2.12 1.01 3.19
CA ALA A 307 -1.12 0.07 2.71
C ALA A 307 -0.69 -0.94 3.78
N THR A 308 -0.70 -0.56 5.05
CA THR A 308 -0.41 -1.46 6.17
C THR A 308 -1.39 -2.62 6.22
N THR A 309 -2.69 -2.31 6.08
CA THR A 309 -3.76 -3.32 5.99
C THR A 309 -3.60 -4.18 4.74
N ALA A 310 -3.37 -3.57 3.57
CA ALA A 310 -3.23 -4.31 2.32
C ALA A 310 -2.09 -5.35 2.37
N ASP A 311 -0.93 -4.96 2.90
CA ASP A 311 0.28 -5.80 3.03
C ASP A 311 0.04 -6.95 4.04
N ALA A 312 -0.43 -6.64 5.26
CA ALA A 312 -0.71 -7.64 6.28
C ALA A 312 -1.78 -8.66 5.84
N VAL A 313 -2.83 -8.18 5.18
CA VAL A 313 -3.89 -9.06 4.65
C VAL A 313 -3.36 -9.91 3.50
N ALA A 314 -2.61 -9.36 2.54
CA ALA A 314 -2.07 -10.12 1.42
C ALA A 314 -1.16 -11.27 1.90
N THR A 315 -0.32 -11.02 2.90
CA THR A 315 0.51 -12.05 3.55
C THR A 315 -0.35 -13.08 4.26
N THR A 316 -1.35 -12.66 5.05
CA THR A 316 -2.30 -13.55 5.73
C THR A 316 -3.03 -14.46 4.74
N LEU A 317 -3.54 -13.90 3.65
CA LEU A 317 -4.29 -14.65 2.64
C LEU A 317 -3.44 -15.64 1.86
N SER A 318 -2.15 -15.34 1.69
CA SER A 318 -1.19 -16.26 1.09
C SER A 318 -1.04 -17.54 1.93
N VAL A 319 -1.16 -17.42 3.25
CA VAL A 319 -1.11 -18.56 4.18
C VAL A 319 -2.47 -19.27 4.28
N LEU A 320 -3.58 -18.53 4.32
CA LEU A 320 -4.93 -19.11 4.47
C LEU A 320 -5.45 -19.79 3.20
N GLY A 321 -4.95 -19.38 2.04
CA GLY A 321 -5.44 -19.84 0.74
C GLY A 321 -6.82 -19.27 0.38
N PRO A 322 -7.35 -19.60 -0.82
CA PRO A 322 -8.53 -18.93 -1.38
C PRO A 322 -9.83 -19.23 -0.62
N ASP A 323 -9.99 -20.42 -0.02
CA ASP A 323 -11.26 -20.81 0.62
C ASP A 323 -11.45 -20.09 1.98
N VAL A 324 -10.48 -20.24 2.87
CA VAL A 324 -10.52 -19.60 4.20
C VAL A 324 -10.25 -18.11 4.07
N GLY A 325 -9.33 -17.73 3.18
CA GLY A 325 -8.94 -16.34 2.97
C GLY A 325 -10.08 -15.45 2.47
N SER A 326 -10.96 -15.95 1.59
CA SER A 326 -12.13 -15.18 1.16
C SER A 326 -13.05 -14.84 2.32
N GLN A 327 -13.34 -15.81 3.19
CA GLN A 327 -14.17 -15.60 4.37
C GLN A 327 -13.51 -14.65 5.40
N PHE A 328 -12.18 -14.65 5.45
CA PHE A 328 -11.42 -13.74 6.30
C PHE A 328 -11.55 -12.29 5.82
N VAL A 329 -11.41 -12.05 4.51
CA VAL A 329 -11.53 -10.70 3.91
C VAL A 329 -12.92 -10.13 4.08
N ASP A 330 -13.97 -10.94 3.95
CA ASP A 330 -15.37 -10.51 4.10
C ASP A 330 -15.67 -9.90 5.51
N GLN A 331 -14.76 -10.07 6.47
CA GLN A 331 -14.85 -9.48 7.82
C GLN A 331 -14.05 -8.18 7.97
N ILE A 332 -13.41 -7.70 6.89
CA ILE A 332 -12.56 -6.51 6.89
C ILE A 332 -13.23 -5.43 6.04
N GLU A 333 -13.59 -4.33 6.65
CA GLU A 333 -14.22 -3.20 5.97
C GLU A 333 -13.27 -2.60 4.91
N ASN A 334 -13.82 -2.21 3.77
CA ASN A 334 -13.10 -1.58 2.66
C ASN A 334 -11.88 -2.41 2.19
N CYS A 335 -12.01 -3.73 2.24
CA CYS A 335 -10.96 -4.65 1.83
C CYS A 335 -11.48 -5.64 0.80
N ALA A 336 -10.78 -5.76 -0.32
CA ALA A 336 -11.10 -6.70 -1.37
C ALA A 336 -9.86 -7.50 -1.78
N ALA A 337 -10.06 -8.76 -2.15
CA ALA A 337 -8.96 -9.63 -2.54
C ALA A 337 -9.23 -10.37 -3.85
N ARG A 338 -8.16 -10.63 -4.57
CA ARG A 338 -8.13 -11.50 -5.75
C ARG A 338 -7.05 -12.55 -5.57
N PHE A 339 -7.45 -13.81 -5.64
CA PHE A 339 -6.57 -14.99 -5.57
C PHE A 339 -6.35 -15.55 -6.96
N ILE A 340 -5.12 -15.95 -7.25
CA ILE A 340 -4.77 -16.78 -8.39
C ILE A 340 -3.94 -17.94 -7.86
N TRP A 341 -4.31 -19.16 -8.22
CA TRP A 341 -3.53 -20.35 -7.86
C TRP A 341 -3.55 -21.39 -8.97
N LYS A 342 -2.61 -22.34 -8.91
CA LYS A 342 -2.54 -23.44 -9.85
C LYS A 342 -3.10 -24.70 -9.19
N GLU A 343 -4.09 -25.32 -9.83
CA GLU A 343 -4.75 -26.54 -9.39
C GLU A 343 -4.87 -27.47 -10.60
N ASP A 344 -4.44 -28.72 -10.49
CA ASP A 344 -4.46 -29.73 -11.56
C ASP A 344 -3.85 -29.22 -12.89
N GLY A 345 -2.76 -28.46 -12.79
CA GLY A 345 -2.09 -27.88 -13.94
C GLY A 345 -2.76 -26.64 -14.54
N GLN A 346 -3.96 -26.28 -14.09
CA GLN A 346 -4.73 -25.13 -14.55
C GLN A 346 -4.70 -23.98 -13.53
N PHE A 347 -4.73 -22.74 -14.04
CA PHE A 347 -4.90 -21.57 -13.18
C PHE A 347 -6.37 -21.37 -12.81
N ARG A 348 -6.60 -21.13 -11.52
CA ARG A 348 -7.88 -20.73 -10.96
C ARG A 348 -7.81 -19.30 -10.49
N VAL A 349 -8.94 -18.60 -10.52
CA VAL A 349 -9.07 -17.22 -10.05
C VAL A 349 -10.32 -17.13 -9.19
N ARG A 350 -10.21 -16.44 -8.06
CA ARG A 350 -11.34 -16.07 -7.20
C ARG A 350 -11.19 -14.63 -6.76
N THR A 351 -12.30 -13.91 -6.69
CA THR A 351 -12.37 -12.56 -6.12
C THR A 351 -13.40 -12.52 -5.01
N THR A 352 -13.18 -11.67 -4.01
CA THR A 352 -14.18 -11.35 -2.99
C THR A 352 -15.25 -10.42 -3.56
N ALA A 353 -16.38 -10.26 -2.85
CA ALA A 353 -17.54 -9.53 -3.33
C ALA A 353 -17.25 -8.04 -3.64
N GLU A 354 -16.39 -7.40 -2.85
CA GLU A 354 -16.03 -5.99 -3.02
C GLU A 354 -14.91 -5.75 -4.05
N TRP A 355 -14.42 -6.79 -4.71
CA TRP A 355 -13.41 -6.63 -5.75
C TRP A 355 -13.98 -5.79 -6.92
N PRO A 356 -13.27 -4.73 -7.39
CA PRO A 356 -13.79 -3.85 -8.43
C PRO A 356 -14.18 -4.62 -9.70
N ALA A 357 -15.46 -4.52 -10.11
CA ALA A 357 -16.00 -5.22 -11.28
C ALA A 357 -15.49 -4.65 -12.61
N GLN A 358 -14.91 -3.46 -12.64
CA GLN A 358 -14.39 -2.80 -13.84
C GLN A 358 -12.99 -3.29 -14.19
N ILE A 359 -12.92 -4.48 -14.75
CA ILE A 359 -11.72 -4.96 -15.45
C ILE A 359 -11.84 -4.46 -16.88
N THR A 360 -11.18 -3.37 -17.21
CA THR A 360 -11.06 -2.94 -18.61
C THR A 360 -10.13 -3.92 -19.32
N ASN A 361 -10.70 -4.88 -20.05
CA ASN A 361 -9.95 -5.80 -20.91
C ASN A 361 -9.33 -4.99 -22.06
N SER A 362 -8.08 -4.59 -21.95
CA SER A 362 -7.33 -3.89 -23.00
C SER A 362 -6.87 -4.82 -24.15
N LEU A 363 -7.61 -5.88 -24.45
CA LEU A 363 -7.33 -6.79 -25.57
C LEU A 363 -8.62 -7.11 -26.36
N GLN A 364 -9.28 -6.09 -26.88
CA GLN A 364 -10.19 -6.25 -28.02
C GLN A 364 -9.95 -5.14 -29.02
N SER A 365 -8.85 -5.23 -29.81
CA SER A 365 -8.75 -4.59 -31.13
C SER A 365 -7.48 -4.99 -31.86
N THR A 366 -7.32 -6.27 -32.19
CA THR A 366 -6.42 -6.68 -33.31
C THR A 366 -6.86 -8.02 -33.86
N THR A 367 -8.09 -8.11 -34.33
CA THR A 367 -8.50 -9.18 -35.23
C THR A 367 -9.70 -8.72 -36.05
N LYS A 368 -9.44 -7.78 -36.97
CA LYS A 368 -10.25 -7.58 -38.19
C LYS A 368 -9.47 -6.67 -39.12
N GLN A 369 -8.65 -7.27 -39.96
CA GLN A 369 -8.36 -6.84 -41.34
C GLN A 369 -7.25 -7.74 -41.89
N GLU A 370 -7.66 -8.94 -42.30
CA GLU A 370 -7.05 -9.66 -43.42
C GLU A 370 -8.15 -10.56 -43.98
N ARG A 371 -8.97 -9.99 -44.85
CA ARG A 371 -9.65 -10.67 -45.94
C ARG A 371 -9.83 -9.64 -47.05
N HIS A 372 -8.95 -9.67 -47.99
CA HIS A 372 -9.10 -9.72 -49.44
C HIS A 372 -7.77 -9.45 -50.12
#